data_b6e1d58d9169b4e9fe236327521fd136
#
_entry.id   b6e1d58d9169b4e9fe236327521fd136
#
_cell.length_a   1.000
_cell.length_b   1.000
_cell.length_c   1.000
_cell.angle_alpha   90.00
_cell.angle_beta   90.00
_cell.angle_gamma   90.00
#
_symmetry.space_group_name_H-M   'P 1'
#
loop_
_entity.id
_entity.type
_entity.pdbx_description
1 polymer ?
#
loop_
_entity_poly.entity_id
_entity_poly.type
_entity_poly.pdbx_seq_one_letter_code
_entity_poly.pdbx_strand_id
1 'polypeptide(L)'
;WRVLLTCRPLALLAVTLGLFHLGNAAMLPLYGMAIVAAHAGDPSALTATTIVVAQATMVVVALLAMRWIRVHGHWWVLLAAFMALPLRALVAASVIHGWGVFPVQILDGLGAGLQSVVVPALVARLLQGTGRVNVGQGAVMTVQGIGAALSPAFGGWLAHAFGYRTAFLALGAIALLAVALWAGCRGMLQAATAVHTAA
;
A
#
# COMPACT_ATOMS: atom_id res chain seq x y z
N TRP A 1 -11.48 -0.21 19.19
CA TRP A 1 -12.12 0.73 18.22
C TRP A 1 -12.20 2.17 18.76
N ARG A 2 -12.40 2.39 20.04
CA ARG A 2 -12.47 3.74 20.63
C ARG A 2 -11.27 4.62 20.27
N VAL A 3 -10.07 4.06 20.13
CA VAL A 3 -8.85 4.81 19.75
C VAL A 3 -8.99 5.44 18.35
N LEU A 4 -9.58 4.76 17.40
CA LEU A 4 -9.84 5.31 16.04
C LEU A 4 -10.88 6.44 16.10
N LEU A 5 -11.90 6.30 16.93
CA LEU A 5 -12.98 7.30 17.05
C LEU A 5 -12.50 8.58 17.75
N THR A 6 -11.52 8.47 18.66
CA THR A 6 -10.99 9.61 19.43
C THR A 6 -9.84 10.33 18.74
N CYS A 7 -9.08 9.64 17.86
CA CYS A 7 -7.93 10.20 17.14
C CYS A 7 -8.21 10.27 15.64
N ARG A 8 -8.74 11.40 15.17
CA ARG A 8 -9.07 11.63 13.74
C ARG A 8 -7.92 11.34 12.78
N PRO A 9 -6.65 11.77 13.03
CA PRO A 9 -5.53 11.45 12.16
C PRO A 9 -5.26 9.94 12.06
N LEU A 10 -5.44 9.20 13.15
CA LEU A 10 -5.28 7.74 13.18
C LEU A 10 -6.39 7.04 12.39
N ALA A 11 -7.64 7.48 12.53
CA ALA A 11 -8.76 6.96 11.76
C ALA A 11 -8.56 7.18 10.25
N LEU A 12 -8.09 8.36 9.87
CA LEU A 12 -7.78 8.68 8.49
C LEU A 12 -6.69 7.75 7.93
N LEU A 13 -5.59 7.58 8.68
CA LEU A 13 -4.53 6.65 8.32
C LEU A 13 -5.07 5.23 8.11
N ALA A 14 -5.90 4.74 9.04
CA ALA A 14 -6.51 3.42 8.97
C ALA A 14 -7.39 3.24 7.72
N VAL A 15 -8.27 4.21 7.44
CA VAL A 15 -9.16 4.17 6.26
C VAL A 15 -8.34 4.22 4.96
N THR A 16 -7.34 5.09 4.89
CA THR A 16 -6.46 5.21 3.72
C THR A 16 -5.71 3.90 3.45
N LEU A 17 -5.18 3.26 4.50
CA LEU A 17 -4.53 1.95 4.39
C LEU A 17 -5.52 0.85 4.02
N GLY A 18 -6.74 0.86 4.55
CA GLY A 18 -7.79 -0.07 4.16
C GLY A 18 -8.12 0.02 2.67
N LEU A 19 -8.30 1.24 2.14
CA LEU A 19 -8.52 1.48 0.71
C LEU A 19 -7.31 1.06 -0.13
N PHE A 20 -6.10 1.41 0.32
CA PHE A 20 -4.87 1.00 -0.36
C PHE A 20 -4.80 -0.53 -0.48
N HIS A 21 -5.02 -1.26 0.60
CA HIS A 21 -4.92 -2.73 0.59
C HIS A 21 -6.09 -3.39 -0.14
N LEU A 22 -7.26 -2.75 -0.19
CA LEU A 22 -8.36 -3.18 -1.05
C LEU A 22 -7.96 -3.12 -2.54
N GLY A 23 -7.19 -2.10 -2.95
CA GLY A 23 -6.63 -2.01 -4.30
C GLY A 23 -5.43 -2.94 -4.54
N ASN A 24 -4.67 -3.29 -3.48
CA ASN A 24 -3.35 -3.92 -3.62
C ASN A 24 -3.36 -5.44 -3.58
N ALA A 25 -4.08 -6.06 -2.62
CA ALA A 25 -3.85 -7.47 -2.28
C ALA A 25 -4.19 -8.44 -3.42
N ALA A 26 -5.17 -8.12 -4.26
CA ALA A 26 -5.52 -8.93 -5.44
C ALA A 26 -4.50 -8.81 -6.59
N MET A 27 -3.73 -7.73 -6.66
CA MET A 27 -2.89 -7.46 -7.83
C MET A 27 -1.84 -8.53 -8.09
N LEU A 28 -1.21 -9.04 -7.03
CA LEU A 28 -0.17 -10.05 -7.15
C LEU A 28 -0.71 -11.36 -7.75
N PRO A 29 -1.71 -12.02 -7.15
CA PRO A 29 -2.25 -13.26 -7.72
C PRO A 29 -2.88 -13.05 -9.10
N LEU A 30 -3.62 -11.95 -9.32
CA LEU A 30 -4.22 -11.65 -10.62
C LEU A 30 -3.19 -11.44 -11.72
N TYR A 31 -2.07 -10.82 -11.41
CA TYR A 31 -1.00 -10.59 -12.39
C TYR A 31 -0.36 -11.92 -12.82
N GLY A 32 -0.07 -12.81 -11.87
CA GLY A 32 0.39 -14.15 -12.18
C GLY A 32 -0.60 -14.93 -13.06
N MET A 33 -1.89 -14.89 -12.70
CA MET A 33 -2.95 -15.55 -13.48
C MET A 33 -3.10 -14.93 -14.88
N ALA A 34 -2.96 -13.61 -15.04
CA ALA A 34 -3.03 -12.93 -16.32
C ALA A 34 -1.89 -13.36 -17.26
N ILE A 35 -0.65 -13.49 -16.75
CA ILE A 35 0.50 -13.93 -17.54
C ILE A 35 0.32 -15.40 -17.97
N VAL A 36 -0.13 -16.26 -17.07
CA VAL A 36 -0.39 -17.69 -17.36
C VAL A 36 -1.50 -17.82 -18.42
N ALA A 37 -2.59 -17.07 -18.27
CA ALA A 37 -3.68 -17.06 -19.23
C ALA A 37 -3.25 -16.54 -20.63
N ALA A 38 -2.27 -15.65 -20.68
CA ALA A 38 -1.68 -15.15 -21.92
C ALA A 38 -0.59 -16.08 -22.49
N HIS A 39 -0.32 -17.24 -21.89
CA HIS A 39 0.79 -18.15 -22.26
C HIS A 39 2.16 -17.44 -22.31
N ALA A 40 2.37 -16.42 -21.49
CA ALA A 40 3.52 -15.51 -21.54
C ALA A 40 4.58 -15.80 -20.48
N GLY A 41 4.53 -16.96 -19.81
CA GLY A 41 5.54 -17.33 -18.79
C GLY A 41 5.25 -18.68 -18.11
N ASP A 42 6.30 -19.25 -17.52
CA ASP A 42 6.20 -20.44 -16.67
C ASP A 42 5.65 -20.09 -15.27
N PRO A 43 4.59 -20.77 -14.78
CA PRO A 43 3.96 -20.45 -13.51
C PRO A 43 4.89 -20.52 -12.30
N SER A 44 5.77 -21.52 -12.25
CA SER A 44 6.68 -21.74 -11.12
C SER A 44 7.76 -20.67 -11.05
N ALA A 45 8.39 -20.37 -12.20
CA ALA A 45 9.39 -19.32 -12.31
C ALA A 45 8.79 -17.93 -12.02
N LEU A 46 7.58 -17.67 -12.49
CA LEU A 46 6.85 -16.42 -12.23
C LEU A 46 6.60 -16.24 -10.72
N THR A 47 6.11 -17.27 -10.04
CA THR A 47 5.83 -17.21 -8.60
C THR A 47 7.10 -16.90 -7.80
N ALA A 48 8.18 -17.63 -8.06
CA ALA A 48 9.45 -17.41 -7.39
C ALA A 48 10.00 -15.99 -7.64
N THR A 49 10.05 -15.56 -8.91
CA THR A 49 10.56 -14.24 -9.31
C THR A 49 9.74 -13.12 -8.66
N THR A 50 8.43 -13.24 -8.65
CA THR A 50 7.50 -12.29 -8.04
C THR A 50 7.85 -12.04 -6.57
N ILE A 51 8.00 -13.10 -5.79
CA ILE A 51 8.31 -13.00 -4.36
C ILE A 51 9.71 -12.41 -4.15
N VAL A 52 10.71 -12.93 -4.85
CA VAL A 52 12.11 -12.49 -4.67
C VAL A 52 12.28 -11.02 -5.00
N VAL A 53 11.74 -10.55 -6.14
CA VAL A 53 11.87 -9.15 -6.57
C VAL A 53 11.16 -8.20 -5.59
N ALA A 54 9.93 -8.52 -5.19
CA ALA A 54 9.19 -7.69 -4.24
C ALA A 54 9.89 -7.61 -2.88
N GLN A 55 10.32 -8.75 -2.33
CA GLN A 55 10.97 -8.79 -1.01
C GLN A 55 12.34 -8.13 -1.03
N ALA A 56 13.17 -8.37 -2.05
CA ALA A 56 14.46 -7.70 -2.20
C ALA A 56 14.30 -6.17 -2.25
N THR A 57 13.36 -5.69 -3.06
CA THR A 57 13.03 -4.25 -3.15
C THR A 57 12.53 -3.72 -1.81
N MET A 58 11.61 -4.44 -1.15
CA MET A 58 11.06 -4.06 0.16
C MET A 58 12.16 -3.88 1.21
N VAL A 59 13.12 -4.81 1.28
CA VAL A 59 14.25 -4.73 2.24
C VAL A 59 15.10 -3.48 1.97
N VAL A 60 15.52 -3.26 0.72
CA VAL A 60 16.33 -2.09 0.35
C VAL A 60 15.60 -0.80 0.68
N VAL A 61 14.33 -0.70 0.31
CA VAL A 61 13.51 0.49 0.54
C VAL A 61 13.26 0.72 2.04
N ALA A 62 13.02 -0.33 2.83
CA ALA A 62 12.85 -0.21 4.28
C ALA A 62 14.10 0.34 4.96
N LEU A 63 15.29 -0.07 4.54
CA LEU A 63 16.57 0.47 5.05
C LEU A 63 16.74 1.96 4.74
N LEU A 64 16.25 2.43 3.60
CA LEU A 64 16.31 3.83 3.19
C LEU A 64 15.17 4.68 3.79
N ALA A 65 14.05 4.06 4.17
CA ALA A 65 12.84 4.75 4.59
C ALA A 65 13.08 5.69 5.78
N MET A 66 13.90 5.29 6.77
CA MET A 66 14.21 6.14 7.93
C MET A 66 14.97 7.42 7.54
N ARG A 67 15.85 7.34 6.54
CA ARG A 67 16.53 8.53 6.01
C ARG A 67 15.54 9.46 5.32
N TRP A 68 14.66 8.91 4.51
CA TRP A 68 13.65 9.67 3.78
C TRP A 68 12.63 10.32 4.72
N ILE A 69 12.22 9.65 5.79
CA ILE A 69 11.35 10.23 6.82
C ILE A 69 12.02 11.44 7.47
N ARG A 70 13.31 11.38 7.79
CA ARG A 70 14.04 12.49 8.41
C ARG A 70 14.15 13.71 7.49
N VAL A 71 14.29 13.49 6.18
CA VAL A 71 14.46 14.57 5.19
C VAL A 71 13.11 15.15 4.75
N HIS A 72 12.13 14.30 4.44
CA HIS A 72 10.88 14.71 3.81
C HIS A 72 9.68 14.68 4.77
N GLY A 73 9.81 14.02 5.92
CA GLY A 73 8.71 13.79 6.88
C GLY A 73 7.80 12.64 6.50
N HIS A 74 7.03 12.17 7.48
CA HIS A 74 6.16 10.99 7.36
C HIS A 74 5.09 11.14 6.27
N TRP A 75 4.53 12.35 6.12
CA TRP A 75 3.44 12.61 5.18
C TRP A 75 3.85 12.38 3.72
N TRP A 76 5.00 12.95 3.31
CA TRP A 76 5.51 12.82 1.94
C TRP A 76 5.96 11.40 1.60
N VAL A 77 6.61 10.74 2.56
CA VAL A 77 7.11 9.37 2.34
C VAL A 77 5.93 8.39 2.21
N LEU A 78 4.87 8.59 3.00
CA LEU A 78 3.67 7.76 2.88
C LEU A 78 2.86 8.08 1.62
N LEU A 79 2.83 9.34 1.18
CA LEU A 79 2.25 9.71 -0.11
C LEU A 79 2.97 8.99 -1.26
N ALA A 80 4.30 8.97 -1.25
CA ALA A 80 5.09 8.23 -2.24
C ALA A 80 4.78 6.72 -2.23
N ALA A 81 4.63 6.14 -1.04
CA ALA A 81 4.21 4.75 -0.89
C ALA A 81 2.83 4.48 -1.49
N PHE A 82 1.87 5.38 -1.27
CA PHE A 82 0.52 5.26 -1.85
C PHE A 82 0.52 5.46 -3.37
N MET A 83 1.35 6.35 -3.91
CA MET A 83 1.48 6.57 -5.36
C MET A 83 2.08 5.37 -6.11
N ALA A 84 2.86 4.53 -5.45
CA ALA A 84 3.41 3.33 -6.07
C ALA A 84 2.32 2.38 -6.61
N LEU A 85 1.18 2.29 -5.94
CA LEU A 85 0.12 1.36 -6.32
C LEU A 85 -0.65 1.77 -7.59
N PRO A 86 -1.11 3.00 -7.80
CA PRO A 86 -1.69 3.42 -9.08
C PRO A 86 -0.72 3.25 -10.25
N LEU A 87 0.58 3.56 -10.05
CA LEU A 87 1.61 3.34 -11.06
C LEU A 87 1.76 1.84 -11.37
N ARG A 88 1.80 1.00 -10.32
CA ARG A 88 1.81 -0.46 -10.47
C ARG A 88 0.62 -0.96 -11.26
N ALA A 89 -0.58 -0.44 -10.99
CA ALA A 89 -1.80 -0.80 -11.70
C ALA A 89 -1.73 -0.47 -13.20
N LEU A 90 -1.21 0.70 -13.55
CA LEU A 90 -1.01 1.12 -14.93
C LEU A 90 -0.01 0.20 -15.65
N VAL A 91 1.12 -0.12 -15.00
CA VAL A 91 2.12 -1.05 -15.55
C VAL A 91 1.52 -2.44 -15.74
N ALA A 92 0.82 -2.98 -14.72
CA ALA A 92 0.19 -4.29 -14.79
C ALA A 92 -0.88 -4.38 -15.89
N ALA A 93 -1.66 -3.32 -16.08
CA ALA A 93 -2.65 -3.24 -17.14
C ALA A 93 -2.03 -3.11 -18.55
N SER A 94 -0.84 -2.53 -18.66
CA SER A 94 -0.19 -2.25 -19.94
C SER A 94 0.71 -3.40 -20.42
N VAL A 95 1.33 -4.14 -19.50
CA VAL A 95 2.34 -5.15 -19.78
C VAL A 95 1.97 -6.47 -19.12
N ILE A 96 1.18 -7.29 -19.81
CA ILE A 96 0.86 -8.67 -19.39
C ILE A 96 1.87 -9.61 -20.06
N HIS A 97 3.08 -9.66 -19.49
CA HIS A 97 4.18 -10.48 -20.01
C HIS A 97 5.13 -10.87 -18.88
N GLY A 98 5.87 -11.98 -19.03
CA GLY A 98 6.77 -12.50 -17.99
C GLY A 98 7.79 -11.48 -17.46
N TRP A 99 8.42 -10.65 -18.32
CA TRP A 99 9.33 -9.60 -17.88
C TRP A 99 8.65 -8.44 -17.12
N GLY A 100 7.35 -8.24 -17.33
CA GLY A 100 6.57 -7.22 -16.61
C GLY A 100 6.47 -7.47 -15.10
N VAL A 101 6.80 -8.69 -14.64
CA VAL A 101 6.94 -9.01 -13.22
C VAL A 101 7.92 -8.06 -12.53
N PHE A 102 9.04 -7.72 -13.16
CA PHE A 102 10.06 -6.86 -12.56
C PHE A 102 9.51 -5.47 -12.17
N PRO A 103 9.03 -4.64 -13.11
CA PRO A 103 8.54 -3.32 -12.75
C PRO A 103 7.30 -3.37 -11.84
N VAL A 104 6.41 -4.34 -12.02
CA VAL A 104 5.22 -4.52 -11.17
C VAL A 104 5.64 -4.83 -9.73
N GLN A 105 6.61 -5.71 -9.51
CA GLN A 105 7.05 -6.10 -8.16
C GLN A 105 8.02 -5.11 -7.51
N ILE A 106 8.80 -4.37 -8.29
CA ILE A 106 9.59 -3.25 -7.77
C ILE A 106 8.66 -2.17 -7.18
N LEU A 107 7.58 -1.83 -7.87
CA LEU A 107 6.59 -0.88 -7.35
C LEU A 107 5.85 -1.41 -6.11
N ASP A 108 5.57 -2.71 -6.05
CA ASP A 108 5.01 -3.36 -4.85
C ASP A 108 5.96 -3.28 -3.67
N GLY A 109 7.20 -3.70 -3.88
CA GLY A 109 8.26 -3.66 -2.86
C GLY A 109 8.57 -2.23 -2.37
N LEU A 110 8.50 -1.24 -3.26
CA LEU A 110 8.61 0.18 -2.89
C LEU A 110 7.49 0.58 -1.93
N GLY A 111 6.24 0.33 -2.30
CA GLY A 111 5.08 0.65 -1.46
C GLY A 111 5.13 -0.07 -0.11
N ALA A 112 5.36 -1.38 -0.13
CA ALA A 112 5.43 -2.21 1.08
C ALA A 112 6.61 -1.82 1.99
N GLY A 113 7.79 -1.58 1.41
CA GLY A 113 9.00 -1.19 2.15
C GLY A 113 8.83 0.15 2.87
N LEU A 114 8.26 1.15 2.20
CA LEU A 114 7.98 2.44 2.84
C LEU A 114 6.92 2.30 3.94
N GLN A 115 5.81 1.61 3.66
CA GLN A 115 4.73 1.44 4.63
C GLN A 115 5.16 0.67 5.88
N SER A 116 6.00 -0.36 5.75
CA SER A 116 6.48 -1.19 6.87
C SER A 116 7.22 -0.38 7.95
N VAL A 117 7.82 0.74 7.56
CA VAL A 117 8.55 1.63 8.48
C VAL A 117 7.72 2.87 8.87
N VAL A 118 7.08 3.51 7.86
CA VAL A 118 6.39 4.79 8.09
C VAL A 118 5.12 4.61 8.91
N VAL A 119 4.34 3.55 8.68
CA VAL A 119 3.06 3.36 9.36
C VAL A 119 3.24 3.15 10.86
N PRO A 120 4.08 2.21 11.35
CA PRO A 120 4.33 2.07 12.78
C PRO A 120 4.90 3.34 13.42
N ALA A 121 5.83 4.01 12.75
CA ALA A 121 6.43 5.24 13.24
C ALA A 121 5.39 6.37 13.38
N LEU A 122 4.48 6.51 12.41
CA LEU A 122 3.42 7.50 12.46
C LEU A 122 2.38 7.18 13.54
N VAL A 123 1.98 5.93 13.70
CA VAL A 123 1.07 5.51 14.78
C VAL A 123 1.69 5.78 16.15
N ALA A 124 2.96 5.44 16.35
CA ALA A 124 3.67 5.72 17.59
C ALA A 124 3.69 7.22 17.89
N ARG A 125 3.94 8.05 16.88
CA ARG A 125 3.96 9.51 17.02
C ARG A 125 2.57 10.09 17.34
N LEU A 126 1.51 9.63 16.67
CA LEU A 126 0.15 10.10 16.88
C LEU A 126 -0.41 9.74 18.26
N LEU A 127 0.08 8.66 18.87
CA LEU A 127 -0.38 8.15 20.16
C LEU A 127 0.67 8.28 21.27
N GLN A 128 1.71 9.07 21.02
CA GLN A 128 2.77 9.33 22.01
C GLN A 128 2.18 9.88 23.32
N GLY A 129 2.63 9.37 24.47
CA GLY A 129 2.14 9.76 25.79
C GLY A 129 0.79 9.19 26.20
N THR A 130 0.06 8.51 25.30
CA THR A 130 -1.27 7.93 25.64
C THR A 130 -1.22 6.53 26.24
N GLY A 131 -0.07 5.83 26.14
CA GLY A 131 0.06 4.41 26.49
C GLY A 131 -0.70 3.44 25.56
N ARG A 132 -1.27 3.93 24.44
CA ARG A 132 -2.16 3.14 23.57
C ARG A 132 -1.58 2.84 22.20
N VAL A 133 -0.26 2.96 22.00
CA VAL A 133 0.41 2.76 20.71
C VAL A 133 0.09 1.37 20.11
N ASN A 134 0.24 0.30 20.91
CA ASN A 134 -0.03 -1.07 20.45
C ASN A 134 -1.50 -1.29 20.06
N VAL A 135 -2.44 -0.70 20.81
CA VAL A 135 -3.88 -0.76 20.48
C VAL A 135 -4.17 -0.01 19.19
N GLY A 136 -3.55 1.15 19.00
CA GLY A 136 -3.66 1.94 17.77
C GLY A 136 -3.09 1.21 16.57
N GLN A 137 -1.92 0.60 16.71
CA GLN A 137 -1.30 -0.22 15.68
C GLN A 137 -2.20 -1.40 15.28
N GLY A 138 -2.70 -2.15 16.27
CA GLY A 138 -3.63 -3.26 16.02
C GLY A 138 -4.92 -2.81 15.32
N ALA A 139 -5.50 -1.66 15.72
CA ALA A 139 -6.69 -1.11 15.09
C ALA A 139 -6.45 -0.72 13.63
N VAL A 140 -5.32 -0.08 13.32
CA VAL A 140 -4.91 0.27 11.94
C VAL A 140 -4.72 -1.00 11.10
N MET A 141 -3.98 -1.99 11.63
CA MET A 141 -3.74 -3.26 10.94
C MET A 141 -5.03 -4.04 10.70
N THR A 142 -6.02 -3.95 11.59
CA THR A 142 -7.33 -4.61 11.37
C THR A 142 -8.08 -3.99 10.18
N VAL A 143 -8.14 -2.66 10.08
CA VAL A 143 -8.78 -1.99 8.94
C VAL A 143 -8.04 -2.30 7.63
N GLN A 144 -6.71 -2.28 7.67
CA GLN A 144 -5.86 -2.72 6.57
C GLN A 144 -6.16 -4.16 6.14
N GLY A 145 -6.26 -5.07 7.11
CA GLY A 145 -6.57 -6.49 6.89
C GLY A 145 -7.95 -6.72 6.28
N ILE A 146 -8.96 -5.94 6.68
CA ILE A 146 -10.29 -5.98 6.07
C ILE A 146 -10.21 -5.62 4.58
N GLY A 147 -9.52 -4.52 4.24
CA GLY A 147 -9.29 -4.15 2.84
C GLY A 147 -8.59 -5.24 2.05
N ALA A 148 -7.51 -5.81 2.62
CA ALA A 148 -6.76 -6.90 1.99
C ALA A 148 -7.60 -8.16 1.79
N ALA A 149 -8.44 -8.53 2.75
CA ALA A 149 -9.30 -9.72 2.67
C ALA A 149 -10.40 -9.60 1.61
N LEU A 150 -10.96 -8.40 1.42
CA LEU A 150 -11.98 -8.13 0.40
C LEU A 150 -11.40 -8.02 -1.01
N SER A 151 -10.13 -7.66 -1.14
CA SER A 151 -9.45 -7.39 -2.42
C SER A 151 -9.50 -8.58 -3.41
N PRO A 152 -9.17 -9.83 -3.03
CA PRO A 152 -9.20 -10.95 -3.97
C PRO A 152 -10.60 -11.26 -4.50
N ALA A 153 -11.64 -11.16 -3.68
CA ALA A 153 -13.02 -11.37 -4.10
C ALA A 153 -13.45 -10.31 -5.12
N PHE A 154 -13.17 -9.03 -4.82
CA PHE A 154 -13.49 -7.92 -5.70
C PHE A 154 -12.67 -7.94 -6.99
N GLY A 155 -11.35 -8.09 -6.89
CA GLY A 155 -10.46 -8.15 -8.04
C GLY A 155 -10.71 -9.37 -8.92
N GLY A 156 -10.97 -10.54 -8.33
CA GLY A 156 -11.32 -11.76 -9.05
C GLY A 156 -12.64 -11.62 -9.82
N TRP A 157 -13.67 -11.04 -9.20
CA TRP A 157 -14.92 -10.74 -9.86
C TRP A 157 -14.72 -9.80 -11.06
N LEU A 158 -13.97 -8.72 -10.89
CA LEU A 158 -13.66 -7.79 -11.99
C LEU A 158 -12.90 -8.48 -13.13
N ALA A 159 -11.91 -9.31 -12.80
CA ALA A 159 -11.13 -10.03 -13.80
C ALA A 159 -11.99 -11.03 -14.59
N HIS A 160 -12.92 -11.72 -13.92
CA HIS A 160 -13.85 -12.64 -14.54
C HIS A 160 -14.87 -11.93 -15.46
N ALA A 161 -15.45 -10.80 -14.97
CA ALA A 161 -16.52 -10.11 -15.70
C ALA A 161 -15.99 -9.20 -16.82
N PHE A 162 -14.83 -8.55 -16.63
CA PHE A 162 -14.33 -7.48 -17.51
C PHE A 162 -12.89 -7.69 -18.00
N GLY A 163 -12.25 -8.81 -17.62
CA GLY A 163 -10.87 -9.14 -17.95
C GLY A 163 -9.82 -8.48 -17.04
N TYR A 164 -8.61 -9.04 -17.08
CA TYR A 164 -7.50 -8.65 -16.17
C TYR A 164 -7.11 -7.18 -16.27
N ARG A 165 -7.06 -6.63 -17.49
CA ARG A 165 -6.68 -5.23 -17.71
C ARG A 165 -7.62 -4.27 -16.98
N THR A 166 -8.93 -4.48 -17.13
CA THR A 166 -9.96 -3.69 -16.45
C THR A 166 -9.88 -3.84 -14.94
N ALA A 167 -9.63 -5.07 -14.44
CA ALA A 167 -9.45 -5.32 -13.02
C ALA A 167 -8.27 -4.52 -12.44
N PHE A 168 -7.10 -4.51 -13.11
CA PHE A 168 -5.95 -3.71 -12.66
C PHE A 168 -6.26 -2.22 -12.64
N LEU A 169 -6.91 -1.68 -13.67
CA LEU A 169 -7.28 -0.26 -13.72
C LEU A 169 -8.28 0.11 -12.62
N ALA A 170 -9.27 -0.75 -12.36
CA ALA A 170 -10.24 -0.52 -11.29
C ALA A 170 -9.61 -0.57 -9.89
N LEU A 171 -8.73 -1.54 -9.64
CA LEU A 171 -7.94 -1.61 -8.40
C LEU A 171 -7.02 -0.38 -8.24
N GLY A 172 -6.42 0.08 -9.34
CA GLY A 172 -5.65 1.32 -9.39
C GLY A 172 -6.49 2.57 -9.10
N ALA A 173 -7.74 2.62 -9.56
CA ALA A 173 -8.66 3.71 -9.26
C ALA A 173 -9.01 3.76 -7.77
N ILE A 174 -9.21 2.60 -7.12
CA ILE A 174 -9.38 2.54 -5.65
C ILE A 174 -8.13 3.06 -4.94
N ALA A 175 -6.93 2.71 -5.44
CA ALA A 175 -5.69 3.24 -4.89
C ALA A 175 -5.58 4.77 -5.05
N LEU A 176 -6.05 5.34 -6.16
CA LEU A 176 -6.12 6.79 -6.35
C LEU A 176 -7.07 7.46 -5.35
N LEU A 177 -8.16 6.80 -4.95
CA LEU A 177 -9.01 7.31 -3.86
C LEU A 177 -8.25 7.36 -2.53
N ALA A 178 -7.41 6.37 -2.23
CA ALA A 178 -6.54 6.40 -1.05
C ALA A 178 -5.54 7.56 -1.13
N VAL A 179 -4.92 7.79 -2.29
CA VAL A 179 -4.01 8.92 -2.53
C VAL A 179 -4.75 10.25 -2.35
N ALA A 180 -5.93 10.40 -2.94
CA ALA A 180 -6.72 11.63 -2.85
C ALA A 180 -7.15 11.93 -1.40
N LEU A 181 -7.59 10.90 -0.66
CA LEU A 181 -7.94 11.02 0.75
C LEU A 181 -6.73 11.47 1.59
N TRP A 182 -5.55 10.85 1.38
CA TRP A 182 -4.32 11.21 2.08
C TRP A 182 -3.88 12.63 1.75
N ALA A 183 -3.90 13.01 0.48
CA ALA A 183 -3.51 14.33 0.01
C ALA A 183 -4.47 15.42 0.51
N GLY A 184 -5.78 15.17 0.46
CA GLY A 184 -6.81 16.13 0.87
C GLY A 184 -6.79 16.45 2.38
N CYS A 185 -6.29 15.53 3.21
CA CYS A 185 -6.21 15.70 4.66
C CYS A 185 -4.82 16.16 5.15
N ARG A 186 -3.99 16.70 4.26
CA ARG A 186 -2.62 17.13 4.56
C ARG A 186 -2.53 18.04 5.79
N GLY A 187 -3.37 19.06 5.89
CA GLY A 187 -3.33 20.03 6.99
C GLY A 187 -3.51 19.40 8.38
N MET A 188 -4.48 18.48 8.49
CA MET A 188 -4.74 17.76 9.75
C MET A 188 -3.57 16.86 10.14
N LEU A 189 -2.97 16.18 9.17
CA LEU A 189 -1.86 15.25 9.42
C LEU A 189 -0.55 15.98 9.72
N GLN A 190 -0.24 17.05 9.01
CA GLN A 190 0.94 17.86 9.27
C GLN A 190 0.86 18.57 10.64
N ALA A 191 -0.29 19.12 11.00
CA ALA A 191 -0.51 19.69 12.33
C ALA A 191 -0.30 18.64 13.43
N ALA A 192 -0.83 17.44 13.27
CA ALA A 192 -0.68 16.34 14.24
C ALA A 192 0.77 15.79 14.32
N THR A 193 1.58 15.96 13.25
CA THR A 193 2.97 15.48 13.21
C THR A 193 3.99 16.57 13.51
N ALA A 194 3.64 17.86 13.45
CA ALA A 194 4.54 18.99 13.67
C ALA A 194 4.77 19.34 15.16
N VAL A 195 3.96 18.80 16.07
CA VAL A 195 3.83 19.32 17.46
C VAL A 195 4.97 18.92 18.40
N HIS A 196 6.08 18.30 18.01
CA HIS A 196 7.10 17.88 18.97
C HIS A 196 8.55 18.12 18.56
N THR A 197 8.84 19.26 17.92
CA THR A 197 10.23 19.71 17.72
C THR A 197 10.65 20.83 18.68
N ALA A 198 9.84 21.18 19.66
CA ALA A 198 10.13 22.19 20.67
C ALA A 198 10.03 21.56 22.07
N ALA A 199 11.05 20.79 22.47
CA ALA A 199 11.43 20.49 23.84
C ALA A 199 12.88 20.01 23.86
#